data_838fb877378afb7ecb55b256a207d0c9
#
_entry.id   838fb877378afb7ecb55b256a207d0c9
#
_cell.length_a   1.000
_cell.length_b   1.000
_cell.length_c   1.000
_cell.angle_alpha   90.00
_cell.angle_beta   90.00
_cell.angle_gamma   90.00
#
_symmetry.space_group_name_H-M   'P 1'
#
loop_
_entity.id
_entity.type
_entity.pdbx_description
1 polymer ?
#
loop_
_entity_poly.entity_id
_entity_poly.type
_entity_poly.pdbx_seq_one_letter_code
_entity_poly.pdbx_strand_id
1 'polypeptide(L)'
;MRAALEQRVLDFIRQSRMVSAGDRFGAAVSGGADSVALLRLLESLRHELGVTLLVLHFDHMLRGTESDADARFVEELARGSGLEYIKAREDVRAAATESGLNMEEAARRLRYGFFERILAGRKATRIAVAHTADDQAETVLGHIMRGTGLTGMAGIYPIVEPPNGGSIVRPLLQIRRHELRDYLQACGQDWREDATNMDQTRLRVRIRAQLVPVLERDFSSGIVQHLGDLARFAREEESFWSALVEDRLAKYTKVTSSTNSERKLTISARDLLLPLTFGRTGERPAVASTRALTERLIRRLYERVRGDRRELSARHVEQVIRLAAESTSGKRLRLPGKIAVERVFDDIVFSPIDQQDRAASARETKIEPAAYQYVVNLPDRGATTVAVPELSTCFRLKIVDWPLGESDTKTDSAAFDAGALRSPLLLRSWRPGDAYRPRGHRQSRKLKQMFQVERVPRRQRVRWPVLESAGQVIWARGMAPAQEFCVRKGTRVGLLIEEESLDAVRVRR
;
A
#
# COMPACT_ATOMS: atom_id res chain seq x y z
N MET A 1 -47.92 -1.35 0.08
CA MET A 1 -46.75 -0.83 -0.65
C MET A 1 -45.72 -0.23 0.34
N ARG A 2 -46.08 0.75 1.18
CA ARG A 2 -45.17 1.38 2.18
C ARG A 2 -44.49 0.36 3.11
N ALA A 3 -45.27 -0.44 3.85
CA ALA A 3 -44.74 -1.45 4.77
C ALA A 3 -43.84 -2.50 4.08
N ALA A 4 -44.14 -2.87 2.83
CA ALA A 4 -43.29 -3.81 2.09
C ALA A 4 -41.92 -3.23 1.70
N LEU A 5 -41.86 -1.93 1.37
CA LEU A 5 -40.59 -1.27 1.10
C LEU A 5 -39.74 -1.09 2.38
N GLU A 6 -40.40 -0.67 3.46
CA GLU A 6 -39.76 -0.55 4.79
C GLU A 6 -39.17 -1.89 5.23
N GLN A 7 -39.91 -3.00 5.06
CA GLN A 7 -39.43 -4.34 5.38
C GLN A 7 -38.21 -4.75 4.53
N ARG A 8 -38.23 -4.52 3.23
CA ARG A 8 -37.09 -4.82 2.34
C ARG A 8 -35.84 -4.05 2.74
N VAL A 9 -35.98 -2.78 3.10
CA VAL A 9 -34.85 -1.94 3.56
C VAL A 9 -34.34 -2.47 4.90
N LEU A 10 -35.21 -2.80 5.83
CA LEU A 10 -34.87 -3.37 7.13
C LEU A 10 -34.09 -4.69 6.98
N ASP A 11 -34.63 -5.60 6.13
CA ASP A 11 -33.99 -6.88 5.88
C ASP A 11 -32.60 -6.72 5.28
N PHE A 12 -32.43 -5.79 4.33
CA PHE A 12 -31.12 -5.51 3.73
C PHE A 12 -30.15 -4.90 4.72
N ILE A 13 -30.59 -3.98 5.60
CA ILE A 13 -29.77 -3.41 6.67
C ILE A 13 -29.27 -4.53 7.62
N ARG A 14 -30.18 -5.43 8.04
CA ARG A 14 -29.87 -6.56 8.96
C ARG A 14 -28.95 -7.58 8.30
N GLN A 15 -29.26 -8.04 7.10
CA GLN A 15 -28.46 -9.02 6.35
C GLN A 15 -27.02 -8.51 6.11
N SER A 16 -26.91 -7.22 5.77
CA SER A 16 -25.61 -6.58 5.53
C SER A 16 -24.91 -6.11 6.82
N ARG A 17 -25.54 -6.26 8.00
CA ARG A 17 -24.99 -5.79 9.29
C ARG A 17 -24.55 -4.31 9.26
N MET A 18 -25.41 -3.47 8.66
CA MET A 18 -25.10 -2.05 8.46
C MET A 18 -25.11 -1.24 9.73
N VAL A 19 -25.85 -1.67 10.76
CA VAL A 19 -25.98 -0.99 12.06
C VAL A 19 -25.95 -1.99 13.22
N SER A 20 -25.65 -1.48 14.39
CA SER A 20 -25.79 -2.16 15.68
C SER A 20 -26.71 -1.36 16.59
N ALA A 21 -27.38 -2.02 17.53
CA ALA A 21 -28.18 -1.34 18.53
C ALA A 21 -27.30 -0.35 19.33
N GLY A 22 -27.80 0.85 19.56
CA GLY A 22 -27.07 1.96 20.22
C GLY A 22 -26.25 2.81 19.27
N ASP A 23 -26.18 2.51 17.97
CA ASP A 23 -25.48 3.35 16.99
C ASP A 23 -26.10 4.75 16.89
N ARG A 24 -25.25 5.77 16.74
CA ARG A 24 -25.65 7.11 16.28
C ARG A 24 -25.56 7.13 14.76
N PHE A 25 -26.70 7.17 14.10
CA PHE A 25 -26.83 6.96 12.67
C PHE A 25 -27.09 8.27 11.93
N GLY A 26 -26.10 8.80 11.23
CA GLY A 26 -26.21 10.02 10.45
C GLY A 26 -26.84 9.75 9.08
N ALA A 27 -28.01 10.34 8.79
CA ALA A 27 -28.60 10.33 7.46
C ALA A 27 -28.03 11.49 6.62
N ALA A 28 -27.34 11.20 5.52
CA ALA A 28 -26.83 12.21 4.58
C ALA A 28 -27.97 12.67 3.66
N VAL A 29 -28.49 13.88 3.88
CA VAL A 29 -29.66 14.43 3.17
C VAL A 29 -29.24 15.63 2.33
N SER A 30 -29.44 15.53 1.00
CA SER A 30 -29.19 16.62 0.05
C SER A 30 -30.43 17.45 -0.27
N GLY A 31 -31.62 16.98 0.09
CA GLY A 31 -32.92 17.57 -0.27
C GLY A 31 -33.62 16.86 -1.45
N GLY A 32 -32.87 16.12 -2.26
CA GLY A 32 -33.42 15.34 -3.38
C GLY A 32 -34.20 14.10 -2.95
N ALA A 33 -35.07 13.58 -3.81
CA ALA A 33 -35.99 12.48 -3.52
C ALA A 33 -35.37 11.29 -2.84
N ASP A 34 -34.24 10.76 -3.37
CA ASP A 34 -33.57 9.57 -2.81
C ASP A 34 -33.11 9.79 -1.37
N SER A 35 -32.57 10.97 -1.08
CA SER A 35 -32.04 11.31 0.26
C SER A 35 -33.15 11.61 1.27
N VAL A 36 -34.26 12.22 0.83
CA VAL A 36 -35.43 12.44 1.68
C VAL A 36 -36.14 11.11 1.98
N ALA A 37 -36.25 10.22 0.97
CA ALA A 37 -36.79 8.88 1.20
C ALA A 37 -35.93 8.07 2.18
N LEU A 38 -34.57 8.16 2.07
CA LEU A 38 -33.68 7.55 3.03
C LEU A 38 -33.98 8.02 4.45
N LEU A 39 -34.11 9.34 4.67
CA LEU A 39 -34.42 9.89 5.98
C LEU A 39 -35.74 9.33 6.51
N ARG A 40 -36.83 9.39 5.73
CA ARG A 40 -38.17 8.91 6.16
C ARG A 40 -38.20 7.40 6.45
N LEU A 41 -37.50 6.60 5.64
CA LEU A 41 -37.35 5.17 5.90
C LEU A 41 -36.58 4.90 7.19
N LEU A 42 -35.49 5.59 7.43
CA LEU A 42 -34.71 5.43 8.66
C LEU A 42 -35.49 5.91 9.90
N GLU A 43 -36.29 6.94 9.78
CA GLU A 43 -37.18 7.40 10.86
C GLU A 43 -38.21 6.33 11.22
N SER A 44 -38.86 5.69 10.22
CA SER A 44 -39.85 4.63 10.49
C SER A 44 -39.19 3.41 11.13
N LEU A 45 -37.94 3.10 10.77
CA LEU A 45 -37.22 1.90 11.18
C LEU A 45 -36.35 2.10 12.44
N ARG A 46 -36.14 3.35 12.93
CA ARG A 46 -35.18 3.66 14.01
C ARG A 46 -35.38 2.85 15.28
N HIS A 47 -36.62 2.61 15.67
CA HIS A 47 -36.97 1.86 16.89
C HIS A 47 -36.63 0.39 16.74
N GLU A 48 -36.95 -0.22 15.58
CA GLU A 48 -36.60 -1.61 15.29
C GLU A 48 -35.11 -1.85 15.14
N LEU A 49 -34.36 -0.85 14.67
CA LEU A 49 -32.92 -0.87 14.53
C LEU A 49 -32.21 -0.54 15.84
N GLY A 50 -32.91 0.04 16.82
CA GLY A 50 -32.34 0.48 18.11
C GLY A 50 -31.31 1.60 17.94
N VAL A 51 -31.50 2.52 17.00
CA VAL A 51 -30.54 3.57 16.66
C VAL A 51 -31.05 4.98 16.97
N THR A 52 -30.14 5.90 17.24
CA THR A 52 -30.42 7.34 17.32
C THR A 52 -30.06 8.01 16.01
N LEU A 53 -31.01 8.74 15.40
CA LEU A 53 -30.82 9.42 14.12
C LEU A 53 -30.35 10.85 14.28
N LEU A 54 -29.53 11.29 13.31
CA LEU A 54 -29.20 12.70 13.09
C LEU A 54 -29.14 12.97 11.57
N VAL A 55 -29.37 14.23 11.16
CA VAL A 55 -29.36 14.66 9.76
C VAL A 55 -28.04 15.35 9.46
N LEU A 56 -27.38 14.91 8.37
CA LEU A 56 -26.14 15.50 7.87
C LEU A 56 -26.41 16.14 6.52
N HIS A 57 -26.11 17.44 6.38
CA HIS A 57 -26.23 18.15 5.13
C HIS A 57 -24.88 18.74 4.69
N PHE A 58 -24.51 18.51 3.43
CA PHE A 58 -23.30 19.09 2.84
C PHE A 58 -23.67 20.02 1.69
N ASP A 59 -23.44 21.32 1.87
CA ASP A 59 -23.69 22.36 0.87
C ASP A 59 -22.43 22.56 0.01
N HIS A 60 -22.55 22.27 -1.28
CA HIS A 60 -21.47 22.36 -2.27
C HIS A 60 -21.18 23.78 -2.78
N MET A 61 -21.97 24.77 -2.40
CA MET A 61 -21.91 26.19 -2.85
C MET A 61 -21.90 26.36 -4.38
N LEU A 62 -22.54 25.46 -5.11
CA LEU A 62 -22.50 25.48 -6.58
C LEU A 62 -23.58 26.38 -7.21
N ARG A 63 -24.68 26.68 -6.47
CA ARG A 63 -25.89 27.28 -7.01
C ARG A 63 -26.38 28.56 -6.29
N GLY A 64 -25.55 29.17 -5.46
CA GLY A 64 -25.91 30.40 -4.74
C GLY A 64 -27.19 30.25 -3.91
N THR A 65 -28.23 31.02 -4.23
CA THR A 65 -29.50 31.07 -3.48
C THR A 65 -30.30 29.74 -3.50
N GLU A 66 -30.16 28.91 -4.52
CA GLU A 66 -30.76 27.57 -4.53
C GLU A 66 -30.13 26.62 -3.52
N SER A 67 -28.81 26.66 -3.36
CA SER A 67 -28.12 25.88 -2.30
C SER A 67 -28.59 26.29 -0.90
N ASP A 68 -28.83 27.58 -0.67
CA ASP A 68 -29.38 28.08 0.59
C ASP A 68 -30.83 27.62 0.83
N ALA A 69 -31.63 27.51 -0.24
CA ALA A 69 -33.00 26.97 -0.17
C ALA A 69 -33.00 25.47 0.12
N ASP A 70 -32.06 24.70 -0.48
CA ASP A 70 -31.92 23.27 -0.20
C ASP A 70 -31.51 23.05 1.28
N ALA A 71 -30.58 23.84 1.78
CA ALA A 71 -30.15 23.76 3.17
C ALA A 71 -31.29 24.08 4.15
N ARG A 72 -32.10 25.11 3.87
CA ARG A 72 -33.27 25.45 4.70
C ARG A 72 -34.32 24.34 4.69
N PHE A 73 -34.60 23.78 3.52
CA PHE A 73 -35.53 22.65 3.39
C PHE A 73 -35.11 21.46 4.24
N VAL A 74 -33.82 21.08 4.18
CA VAL A 74 -33.29 19.96 4.98
C VAL A 74 -33.30 20.28 6.49
N GLU A 75 -33.02 21.52 6.87
CA GLU A 75 -33.09 21.97 8.27
C GLU A 75 -34.53 21.90 8.80
N GLU A 76 -35.52 22.30 8.00
CA GLU A 76 -36.96 22.21 8.33
C GLU A 76 -37.40 20.76 8.49
N LEU A 77 -36.94 19.86 7.58
CA LEU A 77 -37.18 18.41 7.72
C LEU A 77 -36.63 17.86 9.05
N ALA A 78 -35.37 18.18 9.38
CA ALA A 78 -34.75 17.73 10.61
C ALA A 78 -35.49 18.27 11.85
N ARG A 79 -35.87 19.54 11.83
CA ARG A 79 -36.64 20.20 12.91
C ARG A 79 -38.02 19.56 13.09
N GLY A 80 -38.74 19.32 11.98
CA GLY A 80 -40.06 18.68 12.00
C GLY A 80 -40.03 17.25 12.58
N SER A 81 -38.91 16.57 12.45
CA SER A 81 -38.68 15.22 12.99
C SER A 81 -38.02 15.20 14.37
N GLY A 82 -37.68 16.36 14.95
CA GLY A 82 -36.97 16.48 16.23
C GLY A 82 -35.56 15.88 16.20
N LEU A 83 -34.90 15.91 15.04
CA LEU A 83 -33.57 15.35 14.84
C LEU A 83 -32.46 16.41 14.91
N GLU A 84 -31.30 16.04 15.45
CA GLU A 84 -30.10 16.87 15.38
C GLU A 84 -29.71 17.12 13.92
N TYR A 85 -29.38 18.38 13.59
CA TYR A 85 -28.96 18.79 12.25
C TYR A 85 -27.53 19.29 12.27
N ILE A 86 -26.67 18.69 11.43
CA ILE A 86 -25.28 19.11 11.27
C ILE A 86 -25.03 19.45 9.80
N LYS A 87 -24.64 20.71 9.57
CA LYS A 87 -24.35 21.24 8.24
C LYS A 87 -22.86 21.52 8.07
N ALA A 88 -22.34 21.23 6.88
CA ALA A 88 -21.07 21.75 6.38
C ALA A 88 -21.27 22.46 5.05
N ARG A 89 -20.42 23.44 4.76
CA ARG A 89 -20.46 24.25 3.54
C ARG A 89 -19.04 24.46 3.04
N GLU A 90 -18.77 24.07 1.80
CA GLU A 90 -17.43 24.20 1.20
C GLU A 90 -17.55 24.55 -0.29
N ASP A 91 -16.67 25.43 -0.80
CA ASP A 91 -16.64 25.85 -2.22
C ASP A 91 -15.93 24.75 -3.06
N VAL A 92 -16.77 23.97 -3.78
CA VAL A 92 -16.30 22.91 -4.65
C VAL A 92 -15.56 23.44 -5.88
N ARG A 93 -15.88 24.65 -6.38
CA ARG A 93 -15.18 25.23 -7.55
C ARG A 93 -13.76 25.60 -7.20
N ALA A 94 -13.56 26.26 -6.06
CA ALA A 94 -12.23 26.58 -5.55
C ALA A 94 -11.39 25.30 -5.33
N ALA A 95 -11.97 24.31 -4.65
CA ALA A 95 -11.28 23.04 -4.39
C ALA A 95 -10.95 22.24 -5.67
N ALA A 96 -11.80 22.24 -6.68
CA ALA A 96 -11.54 21.61 -7.96
C ALA A 96 -10.36 22.27 -8.70
N THR A 97 -10.33 23.62 -8.71
CA THR A 97 -9.23 24.39 -9.33
C THR A 97 -7.89 24.14 -8.61
N GLU A 98 -7.88 24.17 -7.29
CA GLU A 98 -6.67 23.95 -6.48
C GLU A 98 -6.11 22.54 -6.64
N SER A 99 -6.99 21.53 -6.67
CA SER A 99 -6.59 20.12 -6.71
C SER A 99 -6.41 19.57 -8.13
N GLY A 100 -6.79 20.31 -9.18
CA GLY A 100 -6.80 19.84 -10.58
C GLY A 100 -7.78 18.69 -10.84
N LEU A 101 -8.79 18.52 -9.98
CA LEU A 101 -9.83 17.51 -10.11
C LEU A 101 -11.01 18.04 -10.92
N ASN A 102 -11.78 17.14 -11.53
CA ASN A 102 -13.07 17.53 -12.07
C ASN A 102 -14.08 17.84 -10.95
N MET A 103 -15.13 18.63 -11.27
CA MET A 103 -16.12 19.12 -10.28
C MET A 103 -16.79 18.00 -9.48
N GLU A 104 -17.10 16.87 -10.11
CA GLU A 104 -17.77 15.76 -9.45
C GLU A 104 -16.87 15.04 -8.46
N GLU A 105 -15.61 14.84 -8.83
CA GLU A 105 -14.61 14.22 -7.96
C GLU A 105 -14.25 15.15 -6.79
N ALA A 106 -14.13 16.46 -7.03
CA ALA A 106 -13.92 17.45 -5.98
C ALA A 106 -15.08 17.49 -4.99
N ALA A 107 -16.33 17.56 -5.50
CA ALA A 107 -17.54 17.53 -4.69
C ALA A 107 -17.64 16.25 -3.84
N ARG A 108 -17.36 15.11 -4.45
CA ARG A 108 -17.31 13.82 -3.76
C ARG A 108 -16.25 13.82 -2.67
N ARG A 109 -15.03 14.27 -2.95
CA ARG A 109 -13.91 14.31 -1.98
C ARG A 109 -14.24 15.16 -0.76
N LEU A 110 -14.77 16.36 -0.97
CA LEU A 110 -15.14 17.26 0.12
C LEU A 110 -16.28 16.67 0.98
N ARG A 111 -17.32 16.12 0.35
CA ARG A 111 -18.42 15.47 1.06
C ARG A 111 -17.95 14.28 1.89
N TYR A 112 -17.10 13.40 1.34
CA TYR A 112 -16.55 12.27 2.10
C TYR A 112 -15.61 12.74 3.21
N GLY A 113 -14.82 13.79 2.99
CA GLY A 113 -14.03 14.44 4.05
C GLY A 113 -14.87 14.97 5.20
N PHE A 114 -16.05 15.54 4.89
CA PHE A 114 -17.02 15.91 5.92
C PHE A 114 -17.51 14.69 6.71
N PHE A 115 -17.88 13.61 6.04
CA PHE A 115 -18.31 12.37 6.70
C PHE A 115 -17.22 11.80 7.60
N GLU A 116 -15.99 11.78 7.14
CA GLU A 116 -14.85 11.31 7.93
C GLU A 116 -14.63 12.17 9.19
N ARG A 117 -14.78 13.51 9.10
CA ARG A 117 -14.72 14.39 10.27
C ARG A 117 -15.82 14.09 11.29
N ILE A 118 -17.05 13.81 10.84
CA ILE A 118 -18.19 13.44 11.71
C ILE A 118 -17.92 12.12 12.42
N LEU A 119 -17.41 11.10 11.71
CA LEU A 119 -17.09 9.79 12.25
C LEU A 119 -15.90 9.88 13.24
N ALA A 120 -14.82 10.54 12.86
CA ALA A 120 -13.64 10.74 13.70
C ALA A 120 -13.98 11.52 15.00
N GLY A 121 -14.87 12.53 14.90
CA GLY A 121 -15.40 13.28 16.04
C GLY A 121 -16.46 12.54 16.87
N ARG A 122 -16.76 11.26 16.51
CA ARG A 122 -17.78 10.42 17.16
C ARG A 122 -19.16 11.06 17.26
N LYS A 123 -19.48 12.04 16.40
CA LYS A 123 -20.81 12.62 16.29
C LYS A 123 -21.81 11.64 15.69
N ALA A 124 -21.33 10.75 14.82
CA ALA A 124 -22.04 9.56 14.36
C ALA A 124 -21.09 8.37 14.39
N THR A 125 -21.63 7.14 14.55
CA THR A 125 -20.89 5.88 14.40
C THR A 125 -21.03 5.32 13.00
N ARG A 126 -22.16 5.62 12.34
CA ARG A 126 -22.51 5.21 10.99
C ARG A 126 -23.11 6.38 10.21
N ILE A 127 -22.85 6.44 8.91
CA ILE A 127 -23.47 7.43 8.01
C ILE A 127 -24.16 6.72 6.85
N ALA A 128 -25.46 6.93 6.71
CA ALA A 128 -26.24 6.41 5.61
C ALA A 128 -26.22 7.37 4.41
N VAL A 129 -26.01 6.83 3.20
CA VAL A 129 -26.00 7.55 1.94
C VAL A 129 -27.02 6.91 0.98
N ALA A 130 -27.81 7.73 0.29
CA ALA A 130 -28.97 7.32 -0.54
C ALA A 130 -28.58 6.81 -1.95
N HIS A 131 -27.58 5.91 -2.06
CA HIS A 131 -27.33 5.22 -3.33
C HIS A 131 -28.37 4.14 -3.57
N THR A 132 -28.90 4.09 -4.80
CA THR A 132 -29.99 3.21 -5.21
C THR A 132 -29.51 2.05 -6.10
N ALA A 133 -30.41 1.12 -6.44
CA ALA A 133 -30.16 0.07 -7.42
C ALA A 133 -29.84 0.65 -8.81
N ASP A 134 -30.47 1.79 -9.18
CA ASP A 134 -30.17 2.49 -10.43
C ASP A 134 -28.72 3.04 -10.41
N ASP A 135 -28.25 3.60 -9.30
CA ASP A 135 -26.84 4.04 -9.16
C ASP A 135 -25.86 2.88 -9.30
N GLN A 136 -26.23 1.72 -8.75
CA GLN A 136 -25.44 0.51 -8.89
C GLN A 136 -25.31 0.08 -10.35
N ALA A 137 -26.43 0.01 -11.06
CA ALA A 137 -26.47 -0.35 -12.49
C ALA A 137 -25.66 0.64 -13.34
N GLU A 138 -25.83 1.96 -13.12
CA GLU A 138 -25.06 3.02 -13.78
C GLU A 138 -23.56 2.84 -13.55
N THR A 139 -23.17 2.49 -12.33
CA THR A 139 -21.74 2.30 -11.96
C THR A 139 -21.16 1.07 -12.63
N VAL A 140 -21.86 -0.06 -12.59
CA VAL A 140 -21.42 -1.31 -13.22
C VAL A 140 -21.28 -1.15 -14.72
N LEU A 141 -22.29 -0.61 -15.40
CA LEU A 141 -22.26 -0.33 -16.85
C LEU A 141 -21.11 0.63 -17.19
N GLY A 142 -20.94 1.69 -16.42
CA GLY A 142 -19.86 2.64 -16.62
C GLY A 142 -18.47 2.00 -16.46
N HIS A 143 -18.31 1.02 -15.57
CA HIS A 143 -17.07 0.25 -15.41
C HIS A 143 -16.86 -0.72 -16.58
N ILE A 144 -17.90 -1.44 -17.00
CA ILE A 144 -17.82 -2.36 -18.16
C ILE A 144 -17.39 -1.60 -19.42
N MET A 145 -17.98 -0.44 -19.71
CA MET A 145 -17.61 0.37 -20.88
C MET A 145 -16.17 0.93 -20.84
N ARG A 146 -15.56 1.05 -19.66
CA ARG A 146 -14.15 1.42 -19.52
C ARG A 146 -13.19 0.23 -19.52
N GLY A 147 -13.69 -0.98 -19.67
CA GLY A 147 -12.87 -2.19 -19.66
C GLY A 147 -12.37 -2.53 -18.26
N THR A 148 -13.25 -3.02 -17.40
CA THR A 148 -12.93 -3.39 -16.03
C THR A 148 -12.78 -4.89 -15.83
N GLY A 149 -12.04 -5.30 -14.79
CA GLY A 149 -12.09 -6.66 -14.24
C GLY A 149 -13.15 -6.80 -13.13
N LEU A 150 -13.15 -7.96 -12.44
CA LEU A 150 -14.10 -8.28 -11.37
C LEU A 150 -14.19 -7.18 -10.29
N THR A 151 -13.05 -6.61 -9.90
CA THR A 151 -13.00 -5.52 -8.89
C THR A 151 -13.87 -4.32 -9.28
N GLY A 152 -13.93 -3.94 -10.56
CA GLY A 152 -14.79 -2.85 -10.99
C GLY A 152 -16.25 -3.28 -11.17
N MET A 153 -16.50 -4.55 -11.51
CA MET A 153 -17.86 -5.10 -11.56
C MET A 153 -18.51 -5.15 -10.16
N ALA A 154 -17.74 -5.18 -9.10
CA ALA A 154 -18.23 -5.09 -7.72
C ALA A 154 -19.04 -3.80 -7.42
N GLY A 155 -18.91 -2.79 -8.27
CA GLY A 155 -19.71 -1.57 -8.25
C GLY A 155 -19.62 -0.80 -6.93
N ILE A 156 -20.79 -0.40 -6.40
CA ILE A 156 -20.91 0.32 -5.13
C ILE A 156 -21.02 -0.71 -4.00
N TYR A 157 -20.17 -0.58 -2.98
CA TYR A 157 -20.20 -1.45 -1.80
C TYR A 157 -21.29 -0.99 -0.82
N PRO A 158 -22.06 -1.93 -0.21
CA PRO A 158 -23.06 -1.60 0.80
C PRO A 158 -22.48 -0.91 2.04
N ILE A 159 -21.27 -1.28 2.43
CA ILE A 159 -20.53 -0.73 3.57
C ILE A 159 -19.13 -0.36 3.12
N VAL A 160 -18.65 0.78 3.59
CA VAL A 160 -17.26 1.22 3.45
C VAL A 160 -16.78 1.71 4.81
N GLU A 161 -15.63 1.24 5.26
CA GLU A 161 -15.00 1.63 6.51
C GLU A 161 -13.85 2.59 6.22
N PRO A 162 -13.99 3.88 6.58
CA PRO A 162 -12.89 4.84 6.48
C PRO A 162 -11.77 4.49 7.46
N PRO A 163 -10.50 4.88 7.17
CA PRO A 163 -9.35 4.58 8.02
C PRO A 163 -9.46 5.10 9.47
N ASN A 164 -10.23 6.17 9.67
CA ASN A 164 -10.39 6.85 10.95
C ASN A 164 -11.53 6.27 11.82
N GLY A 165 -12.09 5.14 11.43
CA GLY A 165 -13.16 4.43 12.13
C GLY A 165 -14.57 4.84 11.70
N GLY A 166 -15.58 4.14 12.23
CA GLY A 166 -16.96 4.23 11.80
C GLY A 166 -17.20 3.61 10.43
N SER A 167 -18.41 3.75 9.87
CA SER A 167 -18.69 3.27 8.51
C SER A 167 -19.72 4.11 7.76
N ILE A 168 -19.60 4.10 6.44
CA ILE A 168 -20.54 4.70 5.52
C ILE A 168 -21.33 3.55 4.88
N VAL A 169 -22.66 3.58 5.02
CA VAL A 169 -23.56 2.51 4.61
C VAL A 169 -24.57 2.98 3.56
N ARG A 170 -25.15 2.06 2.79
CA ARG A 170 -26.05 2.36 1.68
C ARG A 170 -27.30 1.49 1.73
N PRO A 171 -28.26 1.85 2.58
CA PRO A 171 -29.46 1.04 2.83
C PRO A 171 -30.36 0.86 1.60
N LEU A 172 -30.30 1.79 0.63
CA LEU A 172 -31.18 1.80 -0.53
C LEU A 172 -30.59 1.13 -1.79
N LEU A 173 -29.44 0.44 -1.66
CA LEU A 173 -28.69 -0.08 -2.81
C LEU A 173 -29.45 -1.18 -3.59
N GLN A 174 -30.52 -1.74 -3.03
CA GLN A 174 -31.42 -2.70 -3.67
C GLN A 174 -32.79 -2.12 -4.05
N ILE A 175 -33.00 -0.82 -3.82
CA ILE A 175 -34.26 -0.13 -4.07
C ILE A 175 -34.15 0.74 -5.32
N ARG A 176 -35.21 0.71 -6.17
CA ARG A 176 -35.29 1.51 -7.39
C ARG A 176 -35.70 2.95 -7.06
N ARG A 177 -35.24 3.92 -7.86
CA ARG A 177 -35.59 5.35 -7.68
C ARG A 177 -37.09 5.61 -7.77
N HIS A 178 -37.78 4.94 -8.66
CA HIS A 178 -39.24 5.13 -8.78
C HIS A 178 -39.97 4.64 -7.51
N GLU A 179 -39.55 3.52 -6.90
CA GLU A 179 -40.14 3.04 -5.67
C GLU A 179 -39.96 4.05 -4.49
N LEU A 180 -38.83 4.78 -4.47
CA LEU A 180 -38.60 5.83 -3.48
C LEU A 180 -39.51 7.04 -3.66
N ARG A 181 -39.77 7.45 -4.93
CA ARG A 181 -40.70 8.52 -5.25
C ARG A 181 -42.13 8.13 -4.88
N ASP A 182 -42.58 6.93 -5.25
CA ASP A 182 -43.87 6.40 -4.89
C ASP A 182 -44.06 6.34 -3.37
N TYR A 183 -42.99 5.95 -2.64
CA TYR A 183 -42.97 5.95 -1.16
C TYR A 183 -43.18 7.35 -0.58
N LEU A 184 -42.43 8.36 -1.10
CA LEU A 184 -42.59 9.75 -0.66
C LEU A 184 -43.97 10.31 -0.93
N GLN A 185 -44.52 10.05 -2.11
CA GLN A 185 -45.89 10.43 -2.48
C GLN A 185 -46.93 9.81 -1.52
N ALA A 186 -46.74 8.51 -1.20
CA ALA A 186 -47.62 7.81 -0.24
C ALA A 186 -47.49 8.34 1.20
N CYS A 187 -46.34 8.98 1.55
CA CYS A 187 -46.15 9.65 2.82
C CYS A 187 -46.60 11.13 2.83
N GLY A 188 -47.04 11.69 1.69
CA GLY A 188 -47.27 13.13 1.56
C GLY A 188 -46.04 13.99 1.79
N GLN A 189 -44.85 13.47 1.46
CA GLN A 189 -43.60 14.13 1.71
C GLN A 189 -43.05 14.77 0.42
N ASP A 190 -42.86 16.08 0.45
CA ASP A 190 -42.22 16.83 -0.62
C ASP A 190 -40.68 16.65 -0.60
N TRP A 191 -40.10 16.86 -1.81
CA TRP A 191 -38.64 16.87 -2.01
C TRP A 191 -38.28 17.96 -3.02
N ARG A 192 -36.99 18.26 -3.15
CA ARG A 192 -36.49 19.23 -4.13
C ARG A 192 -35.91 18.54 -5.35
N GLU A 193 -36.27 19.03 -6.55
CA GLU A 193 -35.68 18.52 -7.79
C GLU A 193 -34.36 19.20 -8.09
N ASP A 194 -33.36 18.38 -8.45
CA ASP A 194 -32.01 18.87 -8.77
C ASP A 194 -31.88 19.12 -10.29
N ALA A 195 -31.87 20.38 -10.70
CA ALA A 195 -31.73 20.77 -12.11
C ALA A 195 -30.38 20.38 -12.74
N THR A 196 -29.32 20.12 -11.96
CA THR A 196 -27.99 19.70 -12.49
C THR A 196 -27.96 18.24 -12.96
N ASN A 197 -28.99 17.46 -12.73
CA ASN A 197 -29.13 16.09 -13.26
C ASN A 197 -29.31 16.03 -14.78
N MET A 198 -29.36 17.16 -15.48
CA MET A 198 -29.65 17.27 -16.91
C MET A 198 -28.44 17.39 -17.82
N ASP A 199 -27.21 17.44 -17.29
CA ASP A 199 -26.00 17.55 -18.11
C ASP A 199 -25.69 16.24 -18.87
N GLN A 200 -26.22 16.13 -20.09
CA GLN A 200 -26.07 14.95 -20.96
C GLN A 200 -24.66 14.73 -21.50
N THR A 201 -23.69 15.61 -21.21
CA THR A 201 -22.30 15.40 -21.61
C THR A 201 -21.62 14.35 -20.74
N ARG A 202 -22.13 14.10 -19.56
CA ARG A 202 -21.58 13.13 -18.61
C ARG A 202 -22.02 11.71 -18.93
N LEU A 203 -21.05 10.81 -19.00
CA LEU A 203 -21.27 9.38 -19.26
C LEU A 203 -22.38 8.78 -18.37
N ARG A 204 -22.36 9.09 -17.08
CA ARG A 204 -23.33 8.58 -16.10
C ARG A 204 -24.76 9.06 -16.40
N VAL A 205 -24.93 10.32 -16.80
CA VAL A 205 -26.22 10.86 -17.18
C VAL A 205 -26.75 10.19 -18.47
N ARG A 206 -25.85 9.95 -19.44
CA ARG A 206 -26.20 9.22 -20.67
C ARG A 206 -26.60 7.78 -20.40
N ILE A 207 -25.88 7.08 -19.50
CA ILE A 207 -26.27 5.72 -19.11
C ILE A 207 -27.68 5.72 -18.52
N ARG A 208 -27.96 6.64 -17.59
CA ARG A 208 -29.27 6.78 -16.94
C ARG A 208 -30.39 7.12 -17.91
N ALA A 209 -30.18 8.13 -18.76
CA ALA A 209 -31.22 8.69 -19.59
C ALA A 209 -31.48 7.92 -20.91
N GLN A 210 -30.45 7.22 -21.40
CA GLN A 210 -30.49 6.58 -22.72
C GLN A 210 -30.30 5.07 -22.64
N LEU A 211 -29.20 4.60 -22.04
CA LEU A 211 -28.81 3.20 -22.11
C LEU A 211 -29.69 2.29 -21.25
N VAL A 212 -29.85 2.62 -19.96
CA VAL A 212 -30.67 1.81 -19.05
C VAL A 212 -32.10 1.67 -19.53
N PRO A 213 -32.84 2.75 -19.96
CA PRO A 213 -34.18 2.62 -20.48
C PRO A 213 -34.27 1.75 -21.73
N VAL A 214 -33.30 1.83 -22.65
CA VAL A 214 -33.26 0.95 -23.84
C VAL A 214 -33.06 -0.50 -23.43
N LEU A 215 -32.13 -0.78 -22.51
CA LEU A 215 -31.89 -2.14 -22.00
C LEU A 215 -33.13 -2.71 -21.31
N GLU A 216 -33.86 -1.92 -20.52
CA GLU A 216 -35.09 -2.35 -19.84
C GLU A 216 -36.22 -2.64 -20.80
N ARG A 217 -36.42 -1.76 -21.80
CA ARG A 217 -37.51 -1.87 -22.75
C ARG A 217 -37.30 -2.97 -23.80
N ASP A 218 -36.09 -3.01 -24.40
CA ASP A 218 -35.83 -3.78 -25.62
C ASP A 218 -35.14 -5.11 -25.36
N PHE A 219 -34.52 -5.30 -24.17
CA PHE A 219 -33.71 -6.51 -23.87
C PHE A 219 -34.20 -7.24 -22.64
N SER A 220 -34.25 -6.58 -21.46
CA SER A 220 -34.65 -7.22 -20.21
C SER A 220 -35.15 -6.21 -19.21
N SER A 221 -36.43 -6.30 -18.84
CA SER A 221 -37.02 -5.46 -17.79
C SER A 221 -36.35 -5.60 -16.41
N GLY A 222 -35.64 -6.71 -16.17
CA GLY A 222 -34.89 -6.98 -14.95
C GLY A 222 -33.43 -6.54 -14.99
N ILE A 223 -32.95 -5.83 -16.03
CA ILE A 223 -31.51 -5.56 -16.22
C ILE A 223 -30.84 -4.87 -15.01
N VAL A 224 -31.55 -3.93 -14.36
CA VAL A 224 -31.01 -3.23 -13.18
C VAL A 224 -30.79 -4.21 -12.03
N GLN A 225 -31.74 -5.13 -11.80
CA GLN A 225 -31.59 -6.19 -10.80
C GLN A 225 -30.43 -7.13 -11.16
N HIS A 226 -30.35 -7.57 -12.42
CA HIS A 226 -29.26 -8.45 -12.90
C HIS A 226 -27.89 -7.82 -12.72
N LEU A 227 -27.73 -6.52 -12.98
CA LEU A 227 -26.49 -5.78 -12.74
C LEU A 227 -26.18 -5.65 -11.25
N GLY A 228 -27.20 -5.50 -10.40
CA GLY A 228 -27.08 -5.53 -8.95
C GLY A 228 -26.58 -6.88 -8.44
N ASP A 229 -27.13 -7.99 -8.95
CA ASP A 229 -26.71 -9.35 -8.63
C ASP A 229 -25.29 -9.64 -9.09
N LEU A 230 -24.94 -9.23 -10.33
CA LEU A 230 -23.56 -9.32 -10.82
C LEU A 230 -22.57 -8.60 -9.90
N ALA A 231 -22.94 -7.40 -9.45
CA ALA A 231 -22.09 -6.65 -8.51
C ALA A 231 -21.98 -7.35 -7.16
N ARG A 232 -23.05 -8.01 -6.68
CA ARG A 232 -23.02 -8.80 -5.44
C ARG A 232 -22.07 -9.99 -5.57
N PHE A 233 -22.20 -10.79 -6.63
CA PHE A 233 -21.30 -11.92 -6.90
C PHE A 233 -19.84 -11.46 -7.02
N ALA A 234 -19.60 -10.37 -7.75
CA ALA A 234 -18.25 -9.83 -7.88
C ALA A 234 -17.65 -9.38 -6.52
N ARG A 235 -18.47 -8.82 -5.61
CA ARG A 235 -18.01 -8.48 -4.24
C ARG A 235 -17.69 -9.70 -3.40
N GLU A 236 -18.50 -10.76 -3.47
CA GLU A 236 -18.26 -12.02 -2.78
C GLU A 236 -16.94 -12.64 -3.23
N GLU A 237 -16.69 -12.71 -4.55
CA GLU A 237 -15.42 -13.14 -5.14
C GLU A 237 -14.24 -12.27 -4.69
N GLU A 238 -14.37 -10.93 -4.74
CA GLU A 238 -13.32 -10.02 -4.31
C GLU A 238 -13.02 -10.13 -2.81
N SER A 239 -14.04 -10.41 -1.98
CA SER A 239 -13.85 -10.67 -0.54
C SER A 239 -13.01 -11.92 -0.30
N PHE A 240 -13.33 -13.02 -0.99
CA PHE A 240 -12.56 -14.27 -0.93
C PHE A 240 -11.09 -14.04 -1.36
N TRP A 241 -10.89 -13.41 -2.52
CA TRP A 241 -9.55 -13.12 -3.01
C TRP A 241 -8.77 -12.18 -2.10
N SER A 242 -9.43 -11.18 -1.52
CA SER A 242 -8.80 -10.23 -0.59
C SER A 242 -8.33 -10.94 0.68
N ALA A 243 -9.16 -11.80 1.27
CA ALA A 243 -8.77 -12.58 2.44
C ALA A 243 -7.56 -13.48 2.15
N LEU A 244 -7.56 -14.17 1.00
CA LEU A 244 -6.46 -15.02 0.57
C LEU A 244 -5.16 -14.23 0.33
N VAL A 245 -5.26 -13.05 -0.30
CA VAL A 245 -4.12 -12.15 -0.55
C VAL A 245 -3.54 -11.64 0.77
N GLU A 246 -4.40 -11.21 1.71
CA GLU A 246 -3.95 -10.71 3.02
C GLU A 246 -3.25 -11.81 3.84
N ASP A 247 -3.81 -13.02 3.89
CA ASP A 247 -3.18 -14.17 4.54
C ASP A 247 -1.79 -14.45 3.94
N ARG A 248 -1.72 -14.51 2.61
CA ARG A 248 -0.47 -14.76 1.90
C ARG A 248 0.57 -13.68 2.17
N LEU A 249 0.18 -12.41 2.15
CA LEU A 249 1.08 -11.30 2.43
C LEU A 249 1.52 -11.26 3.90
N ALA A 250 0.64 -11.56 4.84
CA ALA A 250 0.99 -11.66 6.25
C ALA A 250 2.05 -12.75 6.49
N LYS A 251 1.92 -13.89 5.81
CA LYS A 251 2.80 -15.04 5.96
C LYS A 251 4.17 -14.86 5.30
N TYR A 252 4.23 -14.24 4.12
CA TYR A 252 5.43 -14.27 3.26
C TYR A 252 6.07 -12.91 3.01
N THR A 253 5.47 -11.80 3.47
CA THR A 253 6.04 -10.46 3.26
C THR A 253 6.82 -9.99 4.47
N LYS A 254 8.07 -9.57 4.25
CA LYS A 254 8.90 -8.91 5.26
C LYS A 254 8.81 -7.40 5.07
N VAL A 255 8.54 -6.67 6.16
CA VAL A 255 8.58 -5.21 6.19
C VAL A 255 9.95 -4.80 6.69
N THR A 256 10.72 -4.14 5.86
CA THR A 256 12.01 -3.57 6.26
C THR A 256 11.84 -2.05 6.29
N SER A 257 11.70 -1.49 7.49
CA SER A 257 11.70 -0.04 7.68
C SER A 257 13.12 0.44 7.96
N SER A 258 13.65 1.32 7.12
CA SER A 258 14.75 2.19 7.50
C SER A 258 14.16 3.55 7.82
N THR A 259 14.37 4.04 9.05
CA THR A 259 14.12 5.41 9.54
C THR A 259 13.09 6.26 8.77
N ASN A 260 11.98 6.61 9.46
CA ASN A 260 10.99 7.65 9.11
C ASN A 260 10.55 7.73 7.63
N SER A 261 9.43 7.11 7.31
CA SER A 261 8.56 7.28 6.10
C SER A 261 8.64 6.25 4.98
N GLU A 262 9.62 5.37 4.88
CA GLU A 262 9.75 4.52 3.69
C GLU A 262 9.49 3.05 3.98
N ARG A 263 8.26 2.59 3.70
CA ARG A 263 7.92 1.16 3.76
C ARG A 263 8.54 0.43 2.57
N LYS A 264 9.58 -0.40 2.82
CA LYS A 264 10.06 -1.40 1.86
C LYS A 264 9.36 -2.71 2.17
N LEU A 265 8.74 -3.30 1.15
CA LEU A 265 8.10 -4.62 1.23
C LEU A 265 8.90 -5.62 0.43
N THR A 266 9.25 -6.73 1.05
CA THR A 266 10.04 -7.79 0.44
C THR A 266 9.27 -9.10 0.49
N ILE A 267 9.17 -9.79 -0.65
CA ILE A 267 8.61 -11.13 -0.79
C ILE A 267 9.54 -11.97 -1.65
N SER A 268 9.72 -13.26 -1.33
CA SER A 268 10.53 -14.10 -2.21
C SER A 268 9.84 -14.28 -3.58
N ALA A 269 10.61 -14.37 -4.66
CA ALA A 269 10.08 -14.62 -5.98
C ALA A 269 9.31 -15.96 -6.02
N ARG A 270 9.78 -16.95 -5.26
CA ARG A 270 9.12 -18.25 -5.12
C ARG A 270 7.74 -18.08 -4.47
N ASP A 271 7.64 -17.36 -3.34
CA ASP A 271 6.38 -17.19 -2.61
C ASP A 271 5.39 -16.30 -3.37
N LEU A 272 5.89 -15.31 -4.12
CA LEU A 272 5.06 -14.47 -5.00
C LEU A 272 4.43 -15.29 -6.13
N LEU A 273 5.16 -16.29 -6.67
CA LEU A 273 4.73 -17.13 -7.78
C LEU A 273 4.17 -18.50 -7.32
N LEU A 274 4.13 -18.77 -6.00
CA LEU A 274 3.73 -20.05 -5.44
C LEU A 274 2.27 -20.39 -5.80
N PRO A 275 1.99 -21.57 -6.39
CA PRO A 275 0.65 -22.00 -6.73
C PRO A 275 -0.25 -22.19 -5.50
N LEU A 276 -1.57 -22.08 -5.73
CA LEU A 276 -2.55 -22.58 -4.79
C LEU A 276 -2.59 -24.10 -4.91
N THR A 277 -2.32 -24.77 -3.82
CA THR A 277 -2.43 -26.24 -3.73
C THR A 277 -3.65 -26.57 -2.88
N PHE A 278 -4.54 -27.38 -3.44
CA PHE A 278 -5.71 -27.93 -2.75
C PHE A 278 -5.53 -29.45 -2.65
N GLY A 279 -5.73 -30.01 -1.48
CA GLY A 279 -5.66 -31.46 -1.26
C GLY A 279 -5.65 -31.79 0.22
N ARG A 280 -6.19 -32.96 0.57
CA ARG A 280 -6.02 -33.55 1.89
C ARG A 280 -4.59 -34.07 2.05
N THR A 281 -4.12 -34.12 3.30
CA THR A 281 -2.82 -34.69 3.64
C THR A 281 -2.76 -36.15 3.13
N GLY A 282 -1.90 -36.41 2.13
CA GLY A 282 -1.74 -37.74 1.54
C GLY A 282 -2.19 -37.87 0.07
N GLU A 283 -2.94 -36.93 -0.48
CA GLU A 283 -3.32 -36.91 -1.90
C GLU A 283 -2.40 -36.01 -2.72
N ARG A 284 -2.27 -36.28 -4.02
CA ARG A 284 -1.57 -35.35 -4.92
C ARG A 284 -2.34 -34.04 -4.97
N PRO A 285 -1.71 -32.92 -4.55
CA PRO A 285 -2.42 -31.64 -4.49
C PRO A 285 -2.85 -31.20 -5.89
N ALA A 286 -4.11 -30.86 -6.09
CA ALA A 286 -4.56 -30.16 -7.28
C ALA A 286 -3.93 -28.76 -7.30
N VAL A 287 -3.27 -28.43 -8.42
CA VAL A 287 -2.62 -27.13 -8.63
C VAL A 287 -3.56 -26.22 -9.41
N ALA A 288 -4.06 -25.16 -8.78
CA ALA A 288 -4.82 -24.14 -9.50
C ALA A 288 -3.90 -23.08 -10.11
N SER A 289 -4.35 -22.43 -11.18
CA SER A 289 -3.62 -21.35 -11.84
C SER A 289 -3.23 -20.25 -10.83
N THR A 290 -1.94 -19.98 -10.77
CA THR A 290 -1.36 -19.00 -9.84
C THR A 290 -1.50 -17.55 -10.29
N ARG A 291 -1.73 -17.34 -11.58
CA ARG A 291 -1.65 -16.02 -12.20
C ARG A 291 -2.60 -15.02 -11.55
N ALA A 292 -3.86 -15.40 -11.33
CA ALA A 292 -4.86 -14.52 -10.71
C ALA A 292 -4.45 -14.08 -9.29
N LEU A 293 -3.89 -15.00 -8.49
CA LEU A 293 -3.37 -14.67 -7.15
C LEU A 293 -2.12 -13.78 -7.23
N THR A 294 -1.16 -14.14 -8.09
CA THR A 294 0.07 -13.36 -8.27
C THR A 294 -0.22 -11.93 -8.70
N GLU A 295 -1.13 -11.73 -9.65
CA GLU A 295 -1.54 -10.39 -10.10
C GLU A 295 -2.16 -9.57 -8.97
N ARG A 296 -2.99 -10.20 -8.10
CA ARG A 296 -3.58 -9.55 -6.94
C ARG A 296 -2.55 -9.24 -5.85
N LEU A 297 -1.61 -10.14 -5.59
CA LEU A 297 -0.49 -9.92 -4.66
C LEU A 297 0.36 -8.72 -5.10
N ILE A 298 0.73 -8.65 -6.37
CA ILE A 298 1.50 -7.52 -6.92
C ILE A 298 0.74 -6.20 -6.76
N ARG A 299 -0.56 -6.17 -7.11
CA ARG A 299 -1.40 -4.97 -6.95
C ARG A 299 -1.51 -4.54 -5.49
N ARG A 300 -1.63 -5.48 -4.58
CA ARG A 300 -1.73 -5.19 -3.14
C ARG A 300 -0.41 -4.74 -2.54
N LEU A 301 0.73 -5.34 -2.93
CA LEU A 301 2.07 -4.87 -2.56
C LEU A 301 2.32 -3.44 -3.03
N TYR A 302 1.99 -3.16 -4.29
CA TYR A 302 2.08 -1.81 -4.84
C TYR A 302 1.23 -0.80 -4.05
N GLU A 303 -0.04 -1.13 -3.77
CA GLU A 303 -0.96 -0.31 -2.98
C GLU A 303 -0.43 -0.03 -1.57
N ARG A 304 0.12 -1.04 -0.89
CA ARG A 304 0.70 -0.88 0.45
C ARG A 304 1.91 0.07 0.49
N VAL A 305 2.67 0.16 -0.61
CA VAL A 305 3.84 1.05 -0.71
C VAL A 305 3.43 2.44 -1.18
N ARG A 306 2.50 2.56 -2.14
CA ARG A 306 2.07 3.84 -2.72
C ARG A 306 0.94 4.51 -1.94
N GLY A 307 0.04 3.73 -1.35
CA GLY A 307 -1.21 4.18 -0.72
C GLY A 307 -2.46 4.03 -1.59
N ASP A 308 -2.32 3.84 -2.90
CA ASP A 308 -3.43 3.61 -3.84
C ASP A 308 -3.02 2.71 -5.02
N ARG A 309 -4.00 2.32 -5.88
CA ARG A 309 -3.77 1.49 -7.09
C ARG A 309 -3.79 2.28 -8.39
N ARG A 310 -3.84 3.61 -8.33
CA ARG A 310 -3.95 4.45 -9.54
C ARG A 310 -2.78 4.21 -10.48
N GLU A 311 -3.04 4.30 -11.80
CA GLU A 311 -2.06 4.18 -12.87
C GLU A 311 -1.37 2.81 -13.03
N LEU A 312 -1.60 1.82 -12.14
CA LEU A 312 -1.02 0.49 -12.28
C LEU A 312 -1.78 -0.34 -13.34
N SER A 313 -1.24 -0.42 -14.55
CA SER A 313 -1.83 -1.18 -15.66
C SER A 313 -1.50 -2.69 -15.58
N ALA A 314 -2.25 -3.49 -16.36
CA ALA A 314 -1.96 -4.93 -16.52
C ALA A 314 -0.54 -5.17 -17.06
N ARG A 315 -0.04 -4.29 -17.95
CA ARG A 315 1.32 -4.35 -18.49
C ARG A 315 2.38 -4.22 -17.39
N HIS A 316 2.16 -3.32 -16.45
CA HIS A 316 3.08 -3.15 -15.30
C HIS A 316 3.12 -4.41 -14.42
N VAL A 317 1.97 -5.01 -14.17
CA VAL A 317 1.87 -6.27 -13.40
C VAL A 317 2.61 -7.40 -14.12
N GLU A 318 2.41 -7.54 -15.43
CA GLU A 318 3.11 -8.52 -16.25
C GLU A 318 4.64 -8.35 -16.20
N GLN A 319 5.12 -7.12 -16.25
CA GLN A 319 6.57 -6.83 -16.11
C GLN A 319 7.12 -7.30 -14.76
N VAL A 320 6.36 -7.14 -13.67
CA VAL A 320 6.76 -7.62 -12.34
C VAL A 320 6.77 -9.16 -12.30
N ILE A 321 5.78 -9.82 -12.90
CA ILE A 321 5.76 -11.29 -13.02
C ILE A 321 7.00 -11.79 -13.74
N ARG A 322 7.36 -11.21 -14.89
CA ARG A 322 8.58 -11.55 -15.63
C ARG A 322 9.84 -11.28 -14.83
N LEU A 323 9.89 -10.16 -14.10
CA LEU A 323 11.01 -9.86 -13.21
C LEU A 323 11.17 -10.97 -12.15
N ALA A 324 10.07 -11.46 -11.59
CA ALA A 324 10.09 -12.52 -10.59
C ALA A 324 10.41 -13.91 -11.18
N ALA A 325 9.96 -14.22 -12.40
CA ALA A 325 10.13 -15.53 -13.00
C ALA A 325 11.48 -15.70 -13.71
N GLU A 326 11.90 -14.73 -14.53
CA GLU A 326 12.95 -14.91 -15.53
C GLU A 326 14.22 -14.10 -15.25
N SER A 327 14.22 -13.19 -14.28
CA SER A 327 15.30 -12.22 -14.15
C SER A 327 16.41 -12.68 -13.22
N THR A 328 17.64 -12.26 -13.55
CA THR A 328 18.79 -12.35 -12.65
C THR A 328 18.76 -11.21 -11.63
N SER A 329 19.42 -11.42 -10.48
CA SER A 329 19.55 -10.41 -9.42
C SER A 329 20.08 -9.07 -9.95
N GLY A 330 19.52 -7.97 -9.44
CA GLY A 330 19.93 -6.60 -9.77
C GLY A 330 19.12 -5.94 -10.88
N LYS A 331 18.14 -6.63 -11.49
CA LYS A 331 17.19 -5.99 -12.40
C LYS A 331 16.15 -5.18 -11.62
N ARG A 332 15.84 -3.98 -12.12
CA ARG A 332 14.92 -3.02 -11.52
C ARG A 332 13.89 -2.55 -12.54
N LEU A 333 12.64 -2.47 -12.10
CA LEU A 333 11.53 -1.86 -12.84
C LEU A 333 11.10 -0.57 -12.14
N ARG A 334 10.64 0.40 -12.93
CA ARG A 334 9.98 1.61 -12.43
C ARG A 334 8.50 1.50 -12.72
N LEU A 335 7.70 1.61 -11.69
CA LEU A 335 6.24 1.66 -11.77
C LEU A 335 5.75 3.09 -11.60
N PRO A 336 4.51 3.41 -12.01
CA PRO A 336 3.87 4.70 -11.73
C PRO A 336 3.92 5.04 -10.24
N GLY A 337 3.63 6.31 -9.88
CA GLY A 337 3.62 6.75 -8.49
C GLY A 337 4.97 6.70 -7.79
N LYS A 338 6.08 6.74 -8.56
CA LYS A 338 7.46 6.73 -8.03
C LYS A 338 7.78 5.48 -7.21
N ILE A 339 7.28 4.32 -7.63
CA ILE A 339 7.58 3.02 -7.02
C ILE A 339 8.63 2.29 -7.86
N ALA A 340 9.60 1.67 -7.20
CA ALA A 340 10.54 0.75 -7.80
C ALA A 340 10.26 -0.67 -7.35
N VAL A 341 10.42 -1.62 -8.27
CA VAL A 341 10.43 -3.05 -7.98
C VAL A 341 11.76 -3.62 -8.44
N GLU A 342 12.50 -4.22 -7.52
CA GLU A 342 13.84 -4.75 -7.78
C GLU A 342 13.91 -6.23 -7.42
N ARG A 343 14.58 -7.03 -8.25
CA ARG A 343 14.96 -8.38 -7.89
C ARG A 343 16.32 -8.39 -7.22
N VAL A 344 16.35 -8.75 -5.93
CA VAL A 344 17.54 -8.86 -5.10
C VAL A 344 17.71 -10.34 -4.75
N PHE A 345 18.55 -11.07 -5.50
CA PHE A 345 18.66 -12.54 -5.46
C PHE A 345 17.31 -13.23 -5.67
N ASP A 346 16.81 -13.89 -4.64
CA ASP A 346 15.53 -14.62 -4.67
C ASP A 346 14.35 -13.73 -4.27
N ASP A 347 14.60 -12.50 -3.84
CA ASP A 347 13.59 -11.59 -3.32
C ASP A 347 13.16 -10.55 -4.34
N ILE A 348 11.88 -10.19 -4.29
CA ILE A 348 11.27 -9.06 -4.99
C ILE A 348 10.99 -7.98 -3.97
N VAL A 349 11.61 -6.81 -4.16
CA VAL A 349 11.55 -5.68 -3.24
C VAL A 349 10.74 -4.54 -3.88
N PHE A 350 9.66 -4.15 -3.23
CA PHE A 350 8.88 -2.96 -3.57
C PHE A 350 9.29 -1.80 -2.67
N SER A 351 9.63 -0.66 -3.24
CA SER A 351 10.07 0.52 -2.48
C SER A 351 9.69 1.82 -3.19
N PRO A 352 9.47 2.93 -2.46
CA PRO A 352 9.44 4.25 -3.07
C PRO A 352 10.77 4.55 -3.77
N ILE A 353 10.75 5.42 -4.78
CA ILE A 353 11.95 5.93 -5.43
C ILE A 353 12.43 7.18 -4.68
N ASP A 354 13.54 7.06 -3.95
CA ASP A 354 14.16 8.16 -3.22
C ASP A 354 14.63 9.32 -4.12
N GLN A 355 14.74 10.53 -3.55
CA GLN A 355 15.34 11.67 -4.25
C GLN A 355 16.80 11.40 -4.63
N GLN A 356 17.53 10.64 -3.83
CA GLN A 356 18.90 10.21 -4.13
C GLN A 356 18.96 9.23 -5.32
N ASP A 357 17.97 8.37 -5.47
CA ASP A 357 17.81 7.48 -6.64
C ASP A 357 17.52 8.28 -7.94
N ARG A 358 16.93 9.47 -7.86
CA ARG A 358 16.73 10.37 -9.00
C ARG A 358 18.03 10.97 -9.49
N ALA A 359 18.89 11.39 -8.56
CA ALA A 359 20.22 11.92 -8.88
C ALA A 359 21.11 10.83 -9.51
N ALA A 360 21.05 9.60 -9.00
CA ALA A 360 21.77 8.44 -9.54
C ALA A 360 21.30 8.05 -10.95
N SER A 361 20.01 8.14 -11.23
CA SER A 361 19.40 7.76 -12.52
C SER A 361 19.57 8.81 -13.64
N ALA A 362 19.61 10.11 -13.29
CA ALA A 362 19.95 11.18 -14.26
C ALA A 362 21.46 11.17 -14.60
N ARG A 363 22.23 10.41 -13.84
CA ARG A 363 23.69 10.30 -13.94
C ARG A 363 24.15 8.87 -14.28
N GLU A 364 23.33 8.01 -14.88
CA GLU A 364 23.77 6.69 -15.41
C GLU A 364 24.83 6.82 -16.53
N THR A 365 25.19 8.06 -16.92
CA THR A 365 26.43 8.37 -17.60
C THR A 365 27.46 8.82 -16.57
N LYS A 366 28.32 7.90 -16.11
CA LYS A 366 29.55 8.15 -15.31
C LYS A 366 29.34 8.88 -13.98
N ILE A 367 28.80 8.21 -12.96
CA ILE A 367 29.23 8.48 -11.58
C ILE A 367 30.23 7.37 -11.22
N GLU A 368 31.49 7.72 -11.14
CA GLU A 368 32.42 7.00 -10.30
C GLU A 368 31.80 6.99 -8.90
N PRO A 369 31.48 5.81 -8.32
CA PRO A 369 31.00 5.76 -6.95
C PRO A 369 32.06 6.42 -6.08
N ALA A 370 31.65 7.20 -5.08
CA ALA A 370 32.58 7.79 -4.14
C ALA A 370 33.42 6.68 -3.50
N ALA A 371 34.52 6.38 -4.16
CA ALA A 371 35.52 5.46 -3.68
C ALA A 371 36.16 6.13 -2.48
N TYR A 372 36.18 5.47 -1.36
CA TYR A 372 36.92 5.93 -0.19
C TYR A 372 38.22 5.16 -0.05
N GLN A 373 39.20 5.81 0.58
CA GLN A 373 40.50 5.23 0.86
C GLN A 373 41.10 5.90 2.09
N TYR A 374 41.40 5.11 3.09
CA TYR A 374 41.97 5.56 4.37
C TYR A 374 43.27 4.82 4.65
N VAL A 375 44.33 5.57 4.93
CA VAL A 375 45.60 5.05 5.34
C VAL A 375 45.53 4.74 6.83
N VAL A 376 45.91 3.53 7.22
CA VAL A 376 45.82 3.03 8.58
C VAL A 376 47.25 2.67 9.08
N ASN A 377 47.77 3.49 9.94
CA ASN A 377 49.02 3.20 10.61
C ASN A 377 48.74 2.28 11.83
N LEU A 378 49.35 1.12 11.86
CA LEU A 378 49.24 0.21 13.00
C LEU A 378 50.11 0.71 14.13
N PRO A 379 49.58 0.81 15.37
CA PRO A 379 50.41 1.06 16.55
C PRO A 379 51.22 -0.19 16.93
N ASP A 380 52.32 -0.03 17.61
CA ASP A 380 53.10 -1.17 18.13
C ASP A 380 52.28 -1.98 19.16
N ARG A 381 51.44 -1.33 19.95
CA ARG A 381 50.49 -1.91 20.91
C ARG A 381 49.21 -1.07 20.97
N GLY A 382 48.09 -1.71 21.36
CA GLY A 382 46.82 -1.05 21.52
C GLY A 382 45.92 -1.11 20.29
N ALA A 383 45.12 -0.08 20.03
CA ALA A 383 44.18 -0.08 18.94
C ALA A 383 44.15 1.27 18.20
N THR A 384 43.92 1.21 16.90
CA THR A 384 43.60 2.38 16.08
C THR A 384 42.16 2.25 15.54
N THR A 385 41.46 3.37 15.39
CA THR A 385 40.09 3.38 14.88
C THR A 385 40.01 4.26 13.65
N VAL A 386 39.40 3.73 12.58
CA VAL A 386 39.19 4.42 11.33
C VAL A 386 37.71 4.62 11.12
N ALA A 387 37.25 5.87 11.13
CA ALA A 387 35.86 6.20 10.79
C ALA A 387 35.72 6.19 9.27
N VAL A 388 34.64 5.54 8.79
CA VAL A 388 34.26 5.51 7.37
C VAL A 388 32.85 6.10 7.27
N PRO A 389 32.72 7.44 7.16
CA PRO A 389 31.44 8.14 7.11
C PRO A 389 30.53 7.65 5.98
N GLU A 390 31.12 7.25 4.84
CA GLU A 390 30.44 6.73 3.68
C GLU A 390 29.61 5.46 3.97
N LEU A 391 29.93 4.77 5.07
CA LEU A 391 29.25 3.55 5.55
C LEU A 391 28.52 3.76 6.86
N SER A 392 28.61 4.95 7.48
CA SER A 392 28.15 5.22 8.85
C SER A 392 28.72 4.24 9.88
N THR A 393 29.97 3.85 9.69
CA THR A 393 30.64 2.79 10.46
C THR A 393 32.07 3.17 10.81
N CYS A 394 32.64 2.56 11.82
CA CYS A 394 34.08 2.63 12.10
C CYS A 394 34.67 1.23 12.23
N PHE A 395 35.94 1.10 11.85
CA PHE A 395 36.71 -0.11 11.98
C PHE A 395 37.79 0.11 13.06
N ARG A 396 37.78 -0.75 14.06
CA ARG A 396 38.75 -0.77 15.11
C ARG A 396 39.76 -1.89 14.87
N LEU A 397 41.03 -1.54 14.66
CA LEU A 397 42.14 -2.44 14.44
C LEU A 397 42.92 -2.54 15.73
N LYS A 398 42.93 -3.71 16.39
CA LYS A 398 43.55 -3.92 17.72
C LYS A 398 44.72 -4.89 17.62
N ILE A 399 45.88 -4.47 18.08
CA ILE A 399 47.05 -5.34 18.24
C ILE A 399 46.92 -6.06 19.58
N VAL A 400 47.06 -7.39 19.57
CA VAL A 400 46.87 -8.26 20.72
C VAL A 400 47.99 -9.31 20.78
N ASP A 401 48.36 -9.72 22.00
CA ASP A 401 49.25 -10.88 22.18
C ASP A 401 48.51 -12.15 21.73
N TRP A 402 49.17 -13.05 21.04
CA TRP A 402 48.61 -14.28 20.51
C TRP A 402 49.28 -15.53 21.08
N PRO A 403 48.59 -16.62 21.45
CA PRO A 403 47.12 -16.83 21.32
C PRO A 403 46.31 -16.04 22.35
N LEU A 404 45.05 -15.75 21.98
CA LEU A 404 44.09 -15.07 22.85
C LEU A 404 43.77 -15.92 24.08
N GLY A 405 43.62 -15.31 25.27
CA GLY A 405 43.12 -15.97 26.46
C GLY A 405 41.62 -16.34 26.32
N GLU A 406 41.14 -17.28 27.15
CA GLU A 406 39.75 -17.79 27.07
C GLU A 406 38.67 -16.72 27.20
N SER A 407 38.95 -15.55 27.79
CA SER A 407 38.02 -14.42 27.93
C SER A 407 37.85 -13.55 26.68
N ASP A 408 38.74 -13.63 25.71
CA ASP A 408 38.79 -12.75 24.54
C ASP A 408 38.23 -13.38 23.25
N THR A 409 37.68 -14.57 23.31
CA THR A 409 37.15 -15.32 22.16
C THR A 409 35.73 -14.89 21.79
N LYS A 410 35.51 -13.61 21.46
CA LYS A 410 34.34 -13.23 20.65
C LYS A 410 34.64 -13.50 19.18
N THR A 411 34.07 -14.54 18.67
CA THR A 411 34.41 -15.34 17.48
C THR A 411 34.15 -14.71 16.11
N ASP A 412 33.81 -13.43 16.01
CA ASP A 412 33.46 -12.79 14.72
C ASP A 412 34.49 -11.80 14.16
N SER A 413 35.64 -11.68 14.83
CA SER A 413 36.71 -10.77 14.37
C SER A 413 37.70 -11.49 13.44
N ALA A 414 37.98 -10.86 12.28
CA ALA A 414 39.06 -11.32 11.42
C ALA A 414 40.41 -11.17 12.15
N ALA A 415 41.15 -12.27 12.30
CA ALA A 415 42.45 -12.30 12.99
C ALA A 415 43.59 -12.52 11.98
N PHE A 416 44.65 -11.67 12.08
CA PHE A 416 45.83 -11.70 11.21
C PHE A 416 47.12 -11.83 12.04
N ASP A 417 48.14 -12.42 11.43
CA ASP A 417 49.49 -12.40 11.95
C ASP A 417 50.08 -11.00 11.72
N ALA A 418 50.24 -10.21 12.81
CA ALA A 418 50.73 -8.85 12.71
C ALA A 418 52.14 -8.78 12.10
N GLY A 419 52.99 -9.80 12.33
CA GLY A 419 54.32 -9.88 11.73
C GLY A 419 54.34 -10.12 10.22
N ALA A 420 53.25 -10.60 9.65
CA ALA A 420 53.09 -10.78 8.19
C ALA A 420 52.60 -9.51 7.48
N LEU A 421 52.11 -8.50 8.23
CA LEU A 421 51.53 -7.28 7.67
C LEU A 421 52.64 -6.20 7.49
N ARG A 422 52.46 -5.39 6.45
CA ARG A 422 53.31 -4.21 6.23
C ARG A 422 52.49 -2.95 6.42
N SER A 423 52.86 -2.12 7.38
CA SER A 423 52.26 -0.80 7.62
C SER A 423 52.86 0.23 6.65
N PRO A 424 52.05 1.22 6.16
CA PRO A 424 50.64 1.43 6.49
C PRO A 424 49.73 0.45 5.75
N LEU A 425 48.62 0.07 6.40
CA LEU A 425 47.53 -0.61 5.73
C LEU A 425 46.62 0.39 4.99
N LEU A 426 45.86 -0.10 4.02
CA LEU A 426 44.91 0.70 3.25
C LEU A 426 43.51 0.14 3.40
N LEU A 427 42.62 0.85 4.08
CA LEU A 427 41.20 0.54 4.13
C LEU A 427 40.48 1.30 3.02
N ARG A 428 39.91 0.60 2.05
CA ARG A 428 39.32 1.19 0.87
C ARG A 428 38.05 0.47 0.41
N SER A 429 37.31 1.12 -0.50
CA SER A 429 36.25 0.45 -1.25
C SER A 429 36.82 -0.58 -2.22
N TRP A 430 36.03 -1.65 -2.46
CA TRP A 430 36.36 -2.67 -3.46
C TRP A 430 36.56 -2.09 -4.86
N ARG A 431 37.48 -2.73 -5.64
CA ARG A 431 37.77 -2.39 -7.04
C ARG A 431 37.60 -3.60 -7.96
N PRO A 432 37.14 -3.41 -9.22
CA PRO A 432 37.17 -4.49 -10.21
C PRO A 432 38.57 -5.06 -10.37
N GLY A 433 38.68 -6.39 -10.26
CA GLY A 433 39.97 -7.07 -10.30
C GLY A 433 40.47 -7.56 -8.96
N ASP A 434 39.99 -7.02 -7.84
CA ASP A 434 40.37 -7.46 -6.48
C ASP A 434 40.15 -8.96 -6.33
N ALA A 435 41.19 -9.64 -5.84
CA ALA A 435 41.21 -11.06 -5.61
C ALA A 435 42.19 -11.40 -4.48
N TYR A 436 41.90 -12.42 -3.71
CA TYR A 436 42.82 -12.99 -2.73
C TYR A 436 42.45 -14.47 -2.47
N ARG A 437 43.31 -15.20 -1.76
CA ARG A 437 43.06 -16.58 -1.35
C ARG A 437 42.49 -16.61 0.07
N PRO A 438 41.16 -16.79 0.26
CA PRO A 438 40.59 -16.85 1.61
C PRO A 438 41.10 -18.07 2.38
N ARG A 439 41.17 -17.95 3.71
CA ARG A 439 41.54 -19.05 4.61
C ARG A 439 40.68 -20.29 4.31
N GLY A 440 41.36 -21.45 4.19
CA GLY A 440 40.71 -22.73 3.88
C GLY A 440 40.49 -22.99 2.38
N HIS A 441 40.87 -22.06 1.48
CA HIS A 441 40.78 -22.26 0.03
C HIS A 441 42.16 -22.53 -0.58
N ARG A 442 42.14 -23.40 -1.62
CA ARG A 442 43.40 -23.77 -2.33
C ARG A 442 43.83 -22.71 -3.37
N GLN A 443 42.89 -21.94 -3.90
CA GLN A 443 43.14 -21.00 -4.99
C GLN A 443 42.63 -19.58 -4.64
N SER A 444 43.25 -18.57 -5.26
CA SER A 444 42.75 -17.19 -5.22
C SER A 444 41.37 -17.08 -5.87
N ARG A 445 40.50 -16.27 -5.30
CA ARG A 445 39.14 -16.00 -5.78
C ARG A 445 38.93 -14.52 -6.01
N LYS A 446 38.29 -14.16 -7.12
CA LYS A 446 37.88 -12.78 -7.37
C LYS A 446 36.79 -12.38 -6.38
N LEU A 447 36.90 -11.20 -5.77
CA LEU A 447 35.89 -10.68 -4.83
C LEU A 447 34.49 -10.60 -5.46
N LYS A 448 34.41 -10.31 -6.78
CA LYS A 448 33.13 -10.34 -7.52
C LYS A 448 32.41 -11.71 -7.39
N GLN A 449 33.14 -12.82 -7.41
CA GLN A 449 32.58 -14.17 -7.25
C GLN A 449 32.19 -14.43 -5.78
N MET A 450 33.02 -14.00 -4.85
CA MET A 450 32.76 -14.13 -3.42
C MET A 450 31.51 -13.35 -3.01
N PHE A 451 31.28 -12.14 -3.55
CA PHE A 451 30.05 -11.38 -3.34
C PHE A 451 28.79 -12.10 -3.82
N GLN A 452 28.88 -12.97 -4.85
CA GLN A 452 27.76 -13.78 -5.30
C GLN A 452 27.45 -14.90 -4.32
N VAL A 453 28.47 -15.56 -3.81
CA VAL A 453 28.32 -16.64 -2.82
C VAL A 453 27.75 -16.10 -1.51
N GLU A 454 28.31 -14.99 -1.01
CA GLU A 454 27.90 -14.33 0.23
C GLU A 454 26.62 -13.46 0.06
N ARG A 455 25.97 -13.54 -1.11
CA ARG A 455 24.74 -12.83 -1.44
C ARG A 455 24.80 -11.31 -1.14
N VAL A 456 25.96 -10.68 -1.39
CA VAL A 456 26.12 -9.23 -1.23
C VAL A 456 25.38 -8.50 -2.34
N PRO A 457 24.40 -7.63 -2.04
CA PRO A 457 23.62 -6.90 -3.05
C PRO A 457 24.52 -6.00 -3.92
N ARG A 458 24.25 -5.93 -5.23
CA ARG A 458 25.10 -5.22 -6.20
C ARG A 458 25.38 -3.75 -5.82
N ARG A 459 24.38 -3.06 -5.24
CA ARG A 459 24.51 -1.67 -4.78
C ARG A 459 25.46 -1.51 -3.61
N GLN A 460 25.54 -2.51 -2.71
CA GLN A 460 26.44 -2.46 -1.56
C GLN A 460 27.90 -2.76 -1.94
N ARG A 461 28.11 -3.54 -3.02
CA ARG A 461 29.46 -3.92 -3.45
C ARG A 461 30.35 -2.72 -3.75
N VAL A 462 29.79 -1.68 -4.34
CA VAL A 462 30.53 -0.48 -4.76
C VAL A 462 31.30 0.19 -3.62
N ARG A 463 30.76 0.16 -2.41
CA ARG A 463 31.35 0.71 -1.20
C ARG A 463 31.86 -0.36 -0.25
N TRP A 464 32.01 -1.63 -0.72
CA TRP A 464 32.37 -2.73 0.16
C TRP A 464 33.77 -2.57 0.73
N PRO A 465 33.97 -2.63 2.06
CA PRO A 465 35.28 -2.45 2.69
C PRO A 465 36.23 -3.58 2.35
N VAL A 466 37.42 -3.20 1.95
CA VAL A 466 38.56 -4.07 1.66
C VAL A 466 39.77 -3.53 2.37
N LEU A 467 40.53 -4.39 3.04
CA LEU A 467 41.80 -4.07 3.66
C LEU A 467 42.95 -4.59 2.80
N GLU A 468 43.94 -3.76 2.59
CA GLU A 468 45.12 -4.03 1.76
C GLU A 468 46.40 -3.80 2.55
N SER A 469 47.38 -4.67 2.36
CA SER A 469 48.76 -4.54 2.88
C SER A 469 49.73 -4.65 1.71
N ALA A 470 50.56 -3.64 1.52
CA ALA A 470 51.57 -3.60 0.46
C ALA A 470 51.04 -3.97 -0.95
N GLY A 471 49.89 -3.46 -1.30
CA GLY A 471 49.26 -3.71 -2.65
C GLY A 471 48.49 -5.04 -2.75
N GLN A 472 48.46 -5.85 -1.69
CA GLN A 472 47.71 -7.11 -1.68
C GLN A 472 46.48 -7.01 -0.82
N VAL A 473 45.33 -7.49 -1.34
CA VAL A 473 44.09 -7.60 -0.59
C VAL A 473 44.22 -8.69 0.47
N ILE A 474 44.12 -8.31 1.75
CA ILE A 474 44.25 -9.21 2.88
C ILE A 474 42.90 -9.61 3.47
N TRP A 475 41.86 -8.80 3.22
CA TRP A 475 40.51 -9.02 3.75
C TRP A 475 39.45 -8.22 3.02
N ALA A 476 38.24 -8.74 3.04
CA ALA A 476 37.02 -8.02 2.71
C ALA A 476 35.98 -8.26 3.81
N ARG A 477 35.19 -7.23 4.12
CA ARG A 477 34.14 -7.25 5.16
C ARG A 477 33.28 -8.51 5.09
N GLY A 478 33.08 -9.20 6.24
CA GLY A 478 32.26 -10.40 6.34
C GLY A 478 32.83 -11.64 5.66
N MET A 479 34.11 -11.62 5.23
CA MET A 479 34.77 -12.73 4.56
C MET A 479 35.98 -13.19 5.35
N ALA A 480 36.39 -14.44 5.14
CA ALA A 480 37.61 -14.97 5.78
C ALA A 480 38.87 -14.20 5.33
N PRO A 481 39.84 -13.96 6.23
CA PRO A 481 41.11 -13.33 5.89
C PRO A 481 41.91 -14.11 4.83
N ALA A 482 42.84 -13.42 4.17
CA ALA A 482 43.72 -14.05 3.20
C ALA A 482 44.66 -15.06 3.90
N GLN A 483 44.78 -16.26 3.34
CA GLN A 483 45.45 -17.40 3.89
C GLN A 483 46.90 -17.09 4.32
N GLU A 484 47.58 -16.22 3.57
CA GLU A 484 48.96 -15.84 3.76
C GLU A 484 49.16 -15.00 5.03
N PHE A 485 48.14 -14.27 5.44
CA PHE A 485 48.16 -13.32 6.55
C PHE A 485 47.42 -13.82 7.79
N CYS A 486 46.86 -15.03 7.76
CA CYS A 486 46.17 -15.60 8.91
C CYS A 486 47.16 -15.96 10.03
N VAL A 487 46.67 -15.88 11.27
CA VAL A 487 47.40 -16.39 12.44
C VAL A 487 47.74 -17.87 12.31
N ARG A 488 48.94 -18.28 12.73
CA ARG A 488 49.51 -19.63 12.60
C ARG A 488 50.05 -20.11 13.94
N LYS A 489 50.42 -21.40 13.99
CA LYS A 489 51.17 -21.98 15.13
C LYS A 489 52.54 -21.27 15.18
N GLY A 490 52.75 -20.44 16.18
CA GLY A 490 53.99 -19.62 16.34
C GLY A 490 53.76 -18.11 16.14
N THR A 491 52.58 -17.64 15.72
CA THR A 491 52.25 -16.23 15.81
C THR A 491 52.28 -15.76 17.25
N ARG A 492 52.96 -14.63 17.53
CA ARG A 492 53.09 -14.02 18.87
C ARG A 492 52.25 -12.77 19.04
N VAL A 493 51.98 -12.08 17.93
CA VAL A 493 51.19 -10.84 17.92
C VAL A 493 50.15 -10.92 16.82
N GLY A 494 48.90 -10.71 17.19
CA GLY A 494 47.74 -10.73 16.29
C GLY A 494 47.18 -9.35 16.04
N LEU A 495 46.59 -9.12 14.85
CA LEU A 495 45.73 -7.97 14.55
C LEU A 495 44.31 -8.48 14.48
N LEU A 496 43.40 -7.86 15.26
CA LEU A 496 41.95 -8.07 15.18
C LEU A 496 41.27 -6.87 14.54
N ILE A 497 40.23 -7.12 13.72
CA ILE A 497 39.41 -6.09 13.13
C ILE A 497 38.00 -6.24 13.70
N GLU A 498 37.50 -5.17 14.31
CA GLU A 498 36.15 -5.07 14.85
C GLU A 498 35.40 -3.93 14.11
N GLU A 499 34.14 -4.12 13.88
CA GLU A 499 33.27 -3.11 13.22
C GLU A 499 32.25 -2.60 14.23
N GLU A 500 32.16 -1.27 14.38
CA GLU A 500 31.20 -0.61 15.28
C GLU A 500 30.42 0.47 14.48
N SER A 501 29.16 0.72 14.88
CA SER A 501 28.40 1.86 14.33
C SER A 501 29.01 3.18 14.77
N LEU A 502 29.08 4.18 13.89
CA LEU A 502 29.53 5.54 14.22
C LEU A 502 28.71 6.18 15.35
N ASP A 503 27.42 5.87 15.44
CA ASP A 503 26.55 6.38 16.51
C ASP A 503 26.90 5.80 17.88
N ALA A 504 27.34 4.55 17.93
CA ALA A 504 27.76 3.89 19.16
C ALA A 504 29.07 4.47 19.73
N VAL A 505 29.94 5.02 18.87
CA VAL A 505 31.21 5.64 19.28
C VAL A 505 31.00 7.08 19.78
N ARG A 506 30.00 7.80 19.27
CA ARG A 506 29.65 9.16 19.74
C ARG A 506 29.03 9.18 21.14
N VAL A 507 28.41 8.09 21.56
CA VAL A 507 27.79 7.96 22.90
C VAL A 507 28.84 7.64 24.00
N ARG A 508 30.03 7.16 23.63
CA ARG A 508 31.12 6.80 24.57
C ARG A 508 32.21 7.89 24.75
N ARG A 509 32.03 9.04 24.09
CA ARG A 509 32.82 10.27 24.32
C ARG A 509 31.97 11.31 25.04
#